data_01584b458a2c247ec1c2f5edfd066d3a
#
_entry.id   01584b458a2c247ec1c2f5edfd066d3a
#
_cell.length_a   1.000
_cell.length_b   1.000
_cell.length_c   1.000
_cell.angle_alpha   90.00
_cell.angle_beta   90.00
_cell.angle_gamma   90.00
#
_symmetry.space_group_name_H-M   'P 1'
#
loop_
_entity.id
_entity.type
_entity.pdbx_description
1 polymer ?
#
loop_
_entity_poly.entity_id
_entity_poly.type
_entity_poly.pdbx_seq_one_letter_code
_entity_poly.pdbx_strand_id
1 'polypeptide(L)'
;AFILALPNMKSQQYVDLIRNYNSEAIIIDLSSDHRFDEDWEYRIPELCDSVSSNKISNPGCYASAMQFMIAPILNILVGPINLFGVSGYSGAGASPNQRNDRELLNDNILPYSLVNHLHEREVQTHSYPNILFTPHVGNFFRGIMMTGNFFLAKQSDPKEIINLFTDFYQGMNLISIQESPPNLQKVQNTSNVIIGGFEMDQATNRLTFCCALDNLLKGAATQAVQNLNSAFGWDDNAGIF
;
A
#
# COMPACT_ATOMS: atom_id res chain seq x y z
N ALA A 1 -13.69 -6.36 -19.04
CA ALA A 1 -12.94 -6.44 -17.78
C ALA A 1 -13.87 -6.37 -16.57
N PHE A 2 -13.41 -6.88 -15.44
CA PHE A 2 -14.16 -6.90 -14.18
C PHE A 2 -13.26 -6.46 -13.03
N ILE A 3 -13.78 -5.61 -12.15
CA ILE A 3 -13.14 -5.24 -10.89
C ILE A 3 -13.98 -5.85 -9.76
N LEU A 4 -13.39 -6.76 -8.99
CA LEU A 4 -14.04 -7.45 -7.88
C LEU A 4 -13.75 -6.72 -6.57
N ALA A 5 -14.70 -5.93 -6.09
CA ALA A 5 -14.64 -5.24 -4.80
C ALA A 5 -15.48 -5.98 -3.75
N LEU A 6 -15.09 -7.21 -3.45
CA LEU A 6 -15.83 -8.15 -2.62
C LEU A 6 -15.16 -8.34 -1.24
N PRO A 7 -15.92 -8.77 -0.22
CA PRO A 7 -15.32 -9.27 1.01
C PRO A 7 -14.40 -10.47 0.73
N ASN A 8 -13.37 -10.62 1.55
CA ASN A 8 -12.47 -11.77 1.48
C ASN A 8 -13.24 -13.11 1.51
N MET A 9 -12.70 -14.13 0.87
CA MET A 9 -13.27 -15.46 0.70
C MET A 9 -14.54 -15.50 -0.16
N LYS A 10 -14.75 -14.48 -1.02
CA LYS A 10 -15.93 -14.38 -1.90
C LYS A 10 -15.60 -14.19 -3.38
N SER A 11 -14.34 -13.91 -3.74
CA SER A 11 -14.01 -13.58 -5.14
C SER A 11 -14.01 -14.83 -6.03
N GLN A 12 -13.54 -15.98 -5.57
CA GLN A 12 -13.33 -17.17 -6.41
C GLN A 12 -14.59 -17.58 -7.19
N GLN A 13 -15.76 -17.60 -6.57
CA GLN A 13 -16.99 -17.96 -7.27
C GLN A 13 -17.32 -17.02 -8.46
N TYR A 14 -16.97 -15.75 -8.36
CA TYR A 14 -17.17 -14.78 -9.44
C TYR A 14 -16.08 -14.91 -10.51
N VAL A 15 -14.87 -15.24 -10.11
CA VAL A 15 -13.77 -15.57 -11.06
C VAL A 15 -14.20 -16.75 -11.92
N ASP A 16 -14.74 -17.81 -11.35
CA ASP A 16 -15.19 -18.99 -12.07
C ASP A 16 -16.33 -18.65 -13.04
N LEU A 17 -17.31 -17.85 -12.59
CA LEU A 17 -18.40 -17.39 -13.45
C LEU A 17 -17.90 -16.55 -14.64
N ILE A 18 -16.98 -15.61 -14.39
CA ILE A 18 -16.41 -14.76 -15.41
C ILE A 18 -15.62 -15.61 -16.43
N ARG A 19 -14.80 -16.53 -15.96
CA ARG A 19 -13.96 -17.40 -16.80
C ARG A 19 -14.81 -18.35 -17.66
N ASN A 20 -15.92 -18.86 -17.12
CA ASN A 20 -16.88 -19.65 -17.89
C ASN A 20 -17.56 -18.82 -18.99
N TYR A 21 -17.80 -17.54 -18.76
CA TYR A 21 -18.37 -16.61 -19.75
C TYR A 21 -17.33 -16.11 -20.77
N ASN A 22 -16.14 -15.73 -20.31
CA ASN A 22 -15.05 -15.24 -21.15
C ASN A 22 -13.70 -15.58 -20.49
N SER A 23 -12.98 -16.55 -21.03
CA SER A 23 -11.67 -16.99 -20.56
C SER A 23 -10.61 -15.92 -20.58
N GLU A 24 -10.72 -14.96 -21.52
CA GLU A 24 -9.75 -13.87 -21.74
C GLU A 24 -10.09 -12.58 -21.00
N ALA A 25 -11.16 -12.58 -20.19
CA ALA A 25 -11.55 -11.38 -19.45
C ALA A 25 -10.43 -10.92 -18.49
N ILE A 26 -10.14 -9.63 -18.47
CA ILE A 26 -9.28 -9.04 -17.44
C ILE A 26 -10.07 -9.00 -16.14
N ILE A 27 -9.48 -9.53 -15.06
CA ILE A 27 -10.07 -9.56 -13.72
C ILE A 27 -9.09 -8.92 -12.74
N ILE A 28 -9.57 -7.90 -12.02
CA ILE A 28 -8.81 -7.24 -10.95
C ILE A 28 -9.53 -7.52 -9.63
N ASP A 29 -8.87 -8.21 -8.72
CA ASP A 29 -9.43 -8.54 -7.41
C ASP A 29 -8.84 -7.66 -6.31
N LEU A 30 -9.71 -6.94 -5.58
CA LEU A 30 -9.33 -6.10 -4.45
C LEU A 30 -9.37 -6.88 -3.12
N SER A 31 -9.92 -8.10 -3.11
CA SER A 31 -9.92 -8.94 -1.91
C SER A 31 -8.51 -9.49 -1.64
N SER A 32 -8.37 -10.19 -0.54
CA SER A 32 -7.12 -10.88 -0.21
C SER A 32 -6.99 -12.28 -0.83
N ASP A 33 -8.03 -12.73 -1.54
CA ASP A 33 -8.18 -14.15 -1.89
C ASP A 33 -7.05 -14.65 -2.80
N HIS A 34 -6.54 -13.76 -3.68
CA HIS A 34 -5.54 -14.12 -4.67
C HIS A 34 -4.18 -13.43 -4.50
N ARG A 35 -3.92 -12.76 -3.36
CA ARG A 35 -2.67 -12.02 -3.15
C ARG A 35 -1.43 -12.92 -2.96
N PHE A 36 -1.65 -14.21 -2.72
CA PHE A 36 -0.59 -15.21 -2.55
C PHE A 36 -0.68 -16.34 -3.58
N ASP A 37 -1.54 -16.18 -4.58
CA ASP A 37 -1.75 -17.15 -5.64
C ASP A 37 -0.79 -16.84 -6.79
N GLU A 38 0.11 -17.79 -7.14
CA GLU A 38 1.11 -17.65 -8.20
C GLU A 38 0.49 -17.51 -9.60
N ASP A 39 -0.77 -17.90 -9.77
CA ASP A 39 -1.52 -17.72 -11.02
C ASP A 39 -2.04 -16.29 -11.20
N TRP A 40 -1.88 -15.42 -10.20
CA TRP A 40 -2.30 -14.03 -10.21
C TRP A 40 -1.11 -13.10 -10.15
N GLU A 41 -1.14 -12.04 -10.96
CA GLU A 41 -0.14 -10.97 -10.88
C GLU A 41 -0.48 -10.05 -9.70
N TYR A 42 0.31 -10.12 -8.61
CA TYR A 42 0.24 -9.17 -7.52
C TYR A 42 0.90 -7.87 -7.96
N ARG A 43 0.13 -6.75 -8.08
CA ARG A 43 0.62 -5.60 -8.80
C ARG A 43 0.35 -4.26 -8.11
N ILE A 44 1.44 -3.49 -7.92
CA ILE A 44 1.43 -2.05 -7.65
C ILE A 44 1.95 -1.37 -8.92
N PRO A 45 1.15 -0.59 -9.66
CA PRO A 45 1.54 -0.06 -10.97
C PRO A 45 2.87 0.69 -10.99
N GLU A 46 3.14 1.51 -9.97
CA GLU A 46 4.39 2.28 -9.87
C GLU A 46 5.64 1.44 -9.55
N LEU A 47 5.48 0.19 -9.17
CA LEU A 47 6.59 -0.70 -8.81
C LEU A 47 6.76 -1.87 -9.78
N CYS A 48 5.93 -1.94 -10.82
CA CYS A 48 5.93 -3.01 -11.79
C CYS A 48 6.03 -2.43 -13.20
N ASP A 49 6.68 -3.18 -14.08
CA ASP A 49 6.75 -2.84 -15.51
C ASP A 49 5.41 -3.12 -16.23
N SER A 50 5.44 -3.82 -17.34
CA SER A 50 4.26 -4.20 -18.11
C SER A 50 3.40 -5.25 -17.39
N VAL A 51 2.09 -5.24 -17.66
CA VAL A 51 1.16 -6.29 -17.20
C VAL A 51 1.45 -7.59 -17.95
N SER A 52 1.56 -8.68 -17.20
CA SER A 52 1.86 -10.02 -17.72
C SER A 52 0.66 -10.98 -17.65
N SER A 53 -0.39 -10.63 -16.93
CA SER A 53 -1.55 -11.51 -16.68
C SER A 53 -2.88 -10.78 -16.85
N ASN A 54 -3.90 -11.53 -17.26
CA ASN A 54 -5.30 -11.05 -17.24
C ASN A 54 -6.00 -11.33 -15.88
N LYS A 55 -5.27 -11.81 -14.88
CA LYS A 55 -5.69 -11.96 -13.49
C LYS A 55 -4.77 -11.12 -12.61
N ILE A 56 -5.26 -10.03 -12.07
CA ILE A 56 -4.49 -9.08 -11.27
C ILE A 56 -5.03 -9.03 -9.84
N SER A 57 -4.17 -9.29 -8.90
CA SER A 57 -4.45 -9.20 -7.47
C SER A 57 -3.99 -7.84 -6.95
N ASN A 58 -4.95 -7.01 -6.53
CA ASN A 58 -4.67 -5.67 -6.04
C ASN A 58 -4.21 -5.70 -4.58
N PRO A 59 -3.04 -5.13 -4.25
CA PRO A 59 -2.50 -5.10 -2.90
C PRO A 59 -3.41 -4.47 -1.86
N GLY A 60 -3.23 -4.85 -0.60
CA GLY A 60 -3.88 -4.18 0.52
C GLY A 60 -3.32 -2.78 0.77
N CYS A 61 -4.14 -1.90 1.33
CA CYS A 61 -3.80 -0.48 1.48
C CYS A 61 -2.53 -0.23 2.32
N TYR A 62 -2.35 -0.93 3.43
CA TYR A 62 -1.11 -0.86 4.21
C TYR A 62 0.06 -1.51 3.46
N ALA A 63 -0.17 -2.61 2.74
CA ALA A 63 0.88 -3.26 1.98
C ALA A 63 1.40 -2.35 0.85
N SER A 64 0.52 -1.61 0.19
CA SER A 64 0.92 -0.58 -0.79
C SER A 64 1.76 0.51 -0.15
N ALA A 65 1.31 1.07 0.98
CA ALA A 65 2.06 2.11 1.70
C ALA A 65 3.46 1.63 2.13
N MET A 66 3.56 0.42 2.67
CA MET A 66 4.84 -0.18 3.08
C MET A 66 5.78 -0.38 1.89
N GLN A 67 5.27 -0.87 0.77
CA GLN A 67 6.08 -1.11 -0.42
C GLN A 67 6.56 0.20 -1.07
N PHE A 68 5.76 1.27 -1.06
CA PHE A 68 6.24 2.60 -1.46
C PHE A 68 7.37 3.14 -0.56
N MET A 69 7.38 2.78 0.72
CA MET A 69 8.48 3.16 1.60
C MET A 69 9.75 2.33 1.36
N ILE A 70 9.61 1.07 0.99
CA ILE A 70 10.72 0.10 0.90
C ILE A 70 11.42 0.16 -0.47
N ALA A 71 10.66 0.30 -1.56
CA ALA A 71 11.18 0.10 -2.92
C ALA A 71 12.43 0.92 -3.25
N PRO A 72 12.52 2.24 -2.95
CA PRO A 72 13.71 3.02 -3.30
C PRO A 72 14.97 2.60 -2.53
N ILE A 73 14.81 2.07 -1.32
CA ILE A 73 15.94 1.73 -0.43
C ILE A 73 16.19 0.22 -0.31
N LEU A 74 15.45 -0.61 -1.05
CA LEU A 74 15.48 -2.06 -0.93
C LEU A 74 16.90 -2.65 -0.93
N ASN A 75 17.76 -2.15 -1.82
CA ASN A 75 19.11 -2.67 -2.01
C ASN A 75 20.13 -2.21 -0.95
N ILE A 76 19.75 -1.27 -0.08
CA ILE A 76 20.61 -0.75 0.98
C ILE A 76 20.10 -1.06 2.39
N LEU A 77 18.96 -1.78 2.49
CA LEU A 77 18.39 -2.22 3.76
C LEU A 77 19.17 -3.37 4.36
N VAL A 78 19.26 -3.38 5.69
CA VAL A 78 19.82 -4.49 6.46
C VAL A 78 18.93 -4.82 7.67
N GLY A 79 18.81 -6.11 7.98
CA GLY A 79 18.06 -6.58 9.14
C GLY A 79 16.55 -6.29 9.09
N PRO A 80 15.87 -6.45 10.21
CA PRO A 80 14.43 -6.22 10.26
C PRO A 80 14.08 -4.73 10.20
N ILE A 81 13.00 -4.41 9.53
CA ILE A 81 12.38 -3.07 9.52
C ILE A 81 11.11 -3.07 10.35
N ASN A 82 10.87 -1.97 11.07
CA ASN A 82 9.69 -1.81 11.92
C ASN A 82 8.78 -0.74 11.34
N LEU A 83 7.55 -1.12 11.06
CA LEU A 83 6.53 -0.27 10.47
C LEU A 83 5.35 -0.13 11.41
N PHE A 84 4.97 1.09 11.69
CA PHE A 84 3.81 1.47 12.48
C PHE A 84 2.81 2.18 11.58
N GLY A 85 1.55 1.73 11.59
CA GLY A 85 0.52 2.31 10.75
C GLY A 85 -0.74 2.68 11.51
N VAL A 86 -1.32 3.84 11.21
CA VAL A 86 -2.64 4.26 11.68
C VAL A 86 -3.54 4.47 10.48
N SER A 87 -4.65 3.73 10.42
CA SER A 87 -5.67 3.85 9.37
C SER A 87 -6.95 4.47 9.91
N GLY A 88 -7.68 5.18 9.07
CA GLY A 88 -9.08 5.48 9.35
C GLY A 88 -9.93 4.22 9.42
N TYR A 89 -11.06 4.33 10.14
CA TYR A 89 -11.94 3.17 10.41
C TYR A 89 -12.63 2.60 9.16
N SER A 90 -12.65 3.30 8.04
CA SER A 90 -13.12 2.74 6.76
C SER A 90 -12.29 1.54 6.30
N GLY A 91 -11.03 1.43 6.74
CA GLY A 91 -10.16 0.29 6.44
C GLY A 91 -10.58 -1.01 7.12
N ALA A 92 -11.47 -0.97 8.10
CA ALA A 92 -12.00 -2.14 8.80
C ALA A 92 -13.13 -2.84 8.01
N GLY A 93 -13.52 -2.32 6.85
CA GLY A 93 -14.62 -2.81 6.02
C GLY A 93 -16.00 -2.29 6.48
N ALA A 94 -17.04 -2.65 5.72
CA ALA A 94 -18.41 -2.17 5.95
C ALA A 94 -19.16 -2.94 7.06
N SER A 95 -18.77 -4.18 7.34
CA SER A 95 -19.42 -4.98 8.38
C SER A 95 -19.09 -4.45 9.77
N PRO A 96 -20.08 -4.26 10.68
CA PRO A 96 -19.84 -3.77 12.03
C PRO A 96 -18.83 -4.64 12.80
N ASN A 97 -17.83 -4.00 13.37
CA ASN A 97 -16.81 -4.62 14.22
C ASN A 97 -16.14 -3.54 15.09
N GLN A 98 -15.31 -3.94 16.08
CA GLN A 98 -14.68 -3.02 17.01
C GLN A 98 -13.83 -1.92 16.31
N ARG A 99 -13.23 -2.21 15.16
CA ARG A 99 -12.34 -1.28 14.43
C ARG A 99 -13.10 -0.22 13.64
N ASN A 100 -14.42 -0.37 13.46
CA ASN A 100 -15.29 0.64 12.85
C ASN A 100 -16.43 1.11 13.77
N ASP A 101 -16.36 0.73 15.05
CA ASP A 101 -17.25 1.22 16.08
C ASP A 101 -16.85 2.64 16.51
N ARG A 102 -17.65 3.62 16.13
CA ARG A 102 -17.36 5.05 16.36
C ARG A 102 -17.42 5.44 17.82
N GLU A 103 -18.20 4.75 18.64
CA GLU A 103 -18.25 5.00 20.09
C GLU A 103 -16.98 4.52 20.74
N LEU A 104 -16.50 3.31 20.39
CA LEU A 104 -15.26 2.75 20.89
C LEU A 104 -14.03 3.53 20.41
N LEU A 105 -14.08 4.12 19.22
CA LEU A 105 -13.00 4.93 18.66
C LEU A 105 -13.00 6.39 19.14
N ASN A 106 -14.03 6.85 19.84
CA ASN A 106 -14.07 8.23 20.30
C ASN A 106 -12.91 8.53 21.25
N ASP A 107 -12.11 9.55 20.92
CA ASP A 107 -10.86 9.90 21.61
C ASP A 107 -9.90 8.72 21.85
N ASN A 108 -9.92 7.75 20.94
CA ASN A 108 -9.20 6.50 21.07
C ASN A 108 -8.47 6.09 19.78
N ILE A 109 -7.47 5.23 19.95
CA ILE A 109 -6.75 4.54 18.90
C ILE A 109 -6.61 3.06 19.29
N LEU A 110 -6.98 2.16 18.40
CA LEU A 110 -7.03 0.72 18.68
C LEU A 110 -5.95 -0.03 17.92
N PRO A 111 -5.00 -0.70 18.61
CA PRO A 111 -4.13 -1.69 17.99
C PRO A 111 -4.91 -2.96 17.66
N TYR A 112 -4.52 -3.64 16.59
CA TYR A 112 -5.11 -4.92 16.22
C TYR A 112 -4.11 -5.78 15.43
N SER A 113 -4.28 -7.10 15.44
CA SER A 113 -3.41 -8.04 14.68
C SER A 113 -1.92 -7.68 14.79
N LEU A 114 -1.43 -7.55 16.02
CA LEU A 114 -0.09 -7.04 16.33
C LEU A 114 1.06 -7.91 15.78
N VAL A 115 0.73 -9.13 15.34
CA VAL A 115 1.65 -10.05 14.65
C VAL A 115 0.90 -10.75 13.53
N ASN A 116 1.61 -11.13 12.47
CA ASN A 116 1.06 -11.88 11.34
C ASN A 116 -0.12 -11.18 10.64
N HIS A 117 -0.14 -9.85 10.62
CA HIS A 117 -1.14 -9.12 9.88
C HIS A 117 -1.08 -9.51 8.39
N LEU A 118 -2.25 -9.60 7.74
CA LEU A 118 -2.32 -10.00 6.33
C LEU A 118 -1.40 -9.16 5.43
N HIS A 119 -1.41 -7.84 5.60
CA HIS A 119 -0.56 -6.93 4.80
C HIS A 119 0.94 -7.04 5.14
N GLU A 120 1.30 -7.46 6.36
CA GLU A 120 2.68 -7.82 6.70
C GLU A 120 3.14 -8.99 5.84
N ARG A 121 2.32 -10.05 5.78
CA ARG A 121 2.59 -11.23 4.96
C ARG A 121 2.68 -10.91 3.47
N GLU A 122 1.86 -9.98 2.96
CA GLU A 122 1.95 -9.52 1.57
C GLU A 122 3.34 -8.94 1.28
N VAL A 123 3.81 -8.02 2.12
CA VAL A 123 5.12 -7.39 1.93
C VAL A 123 6.26 -8.37 2.12
N GLN A 124 6.14 -9.30 3.08
CA GLN A 124 7.11 -10.37 3.28
C GLN A 124 7.24 -11.27 2.03
N THR A 125 6.14 -11.54 1.36
CA THR A 125 6.10 -12.39 0.16
C THR A 125 6.59 -11.67 -1.08
N HIS A 126 6.17 -10.40 -1.28
CA HIS A 126 6.33 -9.71 -2.56
C HIS A 126 7.41 -8.62 -2.58
N SER A 127 8.03 -8.28 -1.43
CA SER A 127 9.00 -7.19 -1.35
C SER A 127 10.17 -7.52 -0.41
N TYR A 128 9.97 -7.41 0.90
CA TYR A 128 11.06 -7.55 1.86
C TYR A 128 10.67 -8.51 3.00
N PRO A 129 11.38 -9.65 3.19
CA PRO A 129 10.94 -10.72 4.09
C PRO A 129 11.05 -10.37 5.58
N ASN A 130 11.92 -9.43 5.96
CA ASN A 130 12.21 -9.10 7.36
C ASN A 130 11.46 -7.83 7.81
N ILE A 131 10.15 -7.77 7.61
CA ILE A 131 9.32 -6.67 8.14
C ILE A 131 8.57 -7.09 9.40
N LEU A 132 8.37 -6.10 10.28
CA LEU A 132 7.52 -6.18 11.46
C LEU A 132 6.52 -5.03 11.37
N PHE A 133 5.24 -5.34 11.37
CA PHE A 133 4.19 -4.36 11.16
C PHE A 133 3.21 -4.30 12.32
N THR A 134 2.96 -3.10 12.84
CA THR A 134 2.03 -2.85 13.94
C THR A 134 0.90 -1.93 13.49
N PRO A 135 -0.27 -2.47 13.09
CA PRO A 135 -1.41 -1.68 12.64
C PRO A 135 -2.25 -1.14 13.77
N HIS A 136 -2.77 0.05 13.56
CA HIS A 136 -3.75 0.70 14.42
C HIS A 136 -4.89 1.26 13.57
N VAL A 137 -6.05 1.45 14.21
CA VAL A 137 -7.15 2.22 13.66
C VAL A 137 -7.43 3.43 14.55
N GLY A 138 -7.59 4.59 13.93
CA GLY A 138 -7.85 5.86 14.61
C GLY A 138 -9.26 6.39 14.37
N ASN A 139 -9.63 7.39 15.15
CA ASN A 139 -10.94 8.05 15.09
C ASN A 139 -11.03 9.07 13.93
N PHE A 140 -10.79 8.60 12.71
CA PHE A 140 -11.05 9.35 11.47
C PHE A 140 -11.52 8.39 10.38
N PHE A 141 -12.27 8.89 9.40
CA PHE A 141 -12.92 8.00 8.44
C PHE A 141 -11.94 7.31 7.51
N ARG A 142 -11.05 8.07 6.83
CA ARG A 142 -10.19 7.57 5.78
C ARG A 142 -8.78 8.16 5.83
N GLY A 143 -7.87 7.46 5.22
CA GLY A 143 -6.44 7.78 5.14
C GLY A 143 -5.60 6.81 5.98
N ILE A 144 -4.35 6.69 5.59
CA ILE A 144 -3.30 5.92 6.28
C ILE A 144 -2.12 6.84 6.53
N MET A 145 -1.61 6.82 7.75
CA MET A 145 -0.29 7.35 8.10
C MET A 145 0.61 6.20 8.51
N MET A 146 1.73 6.04 7.81
CA MET A 146 2.78 5.07 8.14
C MET A 146 4.00 5.78 8.69
N THR A 147 4.63 5.21 9.70
CA THR A 147 5.98 5.58 10.15
C THR A 147 6.85 4.34 10.12
N GLY A 148 8.02 4.44 9.49
CA GLY A 148 8.94 3.32 9.37
C GLY A 148 10.29 3.60 10.00
N ASN A 149 10.90 2.56 10.61
CA ASN A 149 12.29 2.54 11.05
C ASN A 149 13.03 1.51 10.21
N PHE A 150 14.04 1.97 9.49
CA PHE A 150 14.84 1.19 8.55
C PHE A 150 16.30 1.26 8.96
N PHE A 151 17.01 0.16 8.87
CA PHE A 151 18.46 0.14 9.10
C PHE A 151 19.18 0.02 7.76
N LEU A 152 20.14 0.93 7.53
CA LEU A 152 20.90 0.98 6.29
C LEU A 152 22.27 0.31 6.48
N ALA A 153 22.80 -0.29 5.42
CA ALA A 153 24.10 -0.95 5.43
C ALA A 153 25.27 0.00 5.75
N LYS A 154 25.08 1.29 5.50
CA LYS A 154 26.08 2.36 5.79
C LYS A 154 25.37 3.67 6.10
N GLN A 155 26.12 4.58 6.71
CA GLN A 155 25.68 5.95 6.91
C GLN A 155 25.32 6.62 5.58
N SER A 156 24.29 7.44 5.61
CA SER A 156 23.84 8.24 4.49
C SER A 156 23.39 9.62 4.97
N ASP A 157 23.54 10.63 4.13
CA ASP A 157 22.97 11.94 4.40
C ASP A 157 21.45 11.89 4.11
N PRO A 158 20.57 12.45 4.98
CA PRO A 158 19.15 12.56 4.70
C PRO A 158 18.82 13.14 3.32
N LYS A 159 19.63 14.09 2.82
CA LYS A 159 19.46 14.64 1.47
C LYS A 159 19.73 13.62 0.36
N GLU A 160 20.73 12.75 0.55
CA GLU A 160 21.00 11.68 -0.41
C GLU A 160 19.80 10.71 -0.48
N ILE A 161 19.18 10.41 0.66
CA ILE A 161 17.98 9.57 0.72
C ILE A 161 16.79 10.27 0.04
N ILE A 162 16.57 11.56 0.31
CA ILE A 162 15.51 12.34 -0.36
C ILE A 162 15.70 12.32 -1.88
N ASN A 163 16.93 12.53 -2.35
CA ASN A 163 17.26 12.47 -3.78
C ASN A 163 16.99 11.07 -4.36
N LEU A 164 17.40 10.01 -3.65
CA LEU A 164 17.14 8.63 -4.07
C LEU A 164 15.64 8.36 -4.25
N PHE A 165 14.79 8.81 -3.32
CA PHE A 165 13.33 8.71 -3.43
C PHE A 165 12.78 9.56 -4.58
N THR A 166 13.28 10.79 -4.74
CA THR A 166 12.86 11.70 -5.80
C THR A 166 13.18 11.14 -7.18
N ASP A 167 14.38 10.61 -7.35
CA ASP A 167 14.83 10.01 -8.61
C ASP A 167 14.05 8.72 -8.92
N PHE A 168 13.82 7.88 -7.90
CA PHE A 168 13.09 6.62 -8.06
C PHE A 168 11.64 6.86 -8.51
N TYR A 169 10.96 7.85 -7.93
CA TYR A 169 9.57 8.18 -8.26
C TYR A 169 9.42 9.26 -9.34
N GLN A 170 10.50 9.63 -10.02
CA GLN A 170 10.45 10.61 -11.10
C GLN A 170 9.46 10.19 -12.20
N GLY A 171 8.55 11.07 -12.55
CA GLY A 171 7.51 10.81 -13.56
C GLY A 171 6.26 10.09 -13.03
N MET A 172 6.24 9.64 -11.79
CA MET A 172 5.08 9.01 -11.15
C MET A 172 4.20 10.09 -10.48
N ASN A 173 3.28 10.65 -11.24
CA ASN A 173 2.53 11.87 -10.88
C ASN A 173 1.71 11.78 -9.57
N LEU A 174 1.38 10.58 -9.11
CA LEU A 174 0.62 10.37 -7.88
C LEU A 174 1.50 10.29 -6.61
N ILE A 175 2.83 10.24 -6.76
CA ILE A 175 3.76 10.13 -5.62
C ILE A 175 4.58 11.41 -5.50
N SER A 176 4.56 12.00 -4.31
CA SER A 176 5.36 13.19 -4.01
C SER A 176 6.28 12.97 -2.82
N ILE A 177 7.51 13.48 -2.95
CA ILE A 177 8.54 13.44 -1.92
C ILE A 177 8.69 14.84 -1.34
N GLN A 178 8.76 14.94 -0.01
CA GLN A 178 8.93 16.24 0.68
C GLN A 178 9.87 16.11 1.89
N GLU A 179 10.45 17.22 2.33
CA GLU A 179 11.34 17.23 3.51
C GLU A 179 10.57 17.02 4.81
N SER A 180 9.42 17.69 4.97
CA SER A 180 8.62 17.61 6.19
C SER A 180 7.77 16.34 6.24
N PRO A 181 7.38 15.86 7.44
CA PRO A 181 6.41 14.76 7.56
C PRO A 181 5.10 15.07 6.83
N PRO A 182 4.47 14.06 6.20
CA PRO A 182 3.20 14.26 5.49
C PRO A 182 2.06 14.62 6.45
N ASN A 183 1.14 15.45 5.96
CA ASN A 183 -0.13 15.71 6.65
C ASN A 183 -1.21 14.81 6.05
N LEU A 184 -1.84 13.99 6.90
CA LEU A 184 -2.87 13.04 6.48
C LEU A 184 -4.04 13.71 5.74
N GLN A 185 -4.45 14.90 6.15
CA GLN A 185 -5.56 15.63 5.51
C GLN A 185 -5.28 15.96 4.04
N LYS A 186 -4.01 16.08 3.65
CA LYS A 186 -3.63 16.40 2.26
C LYS A 186 -3.77 15.22 1.29
N VAL A 187 -3.85 14.02 1.80
CA VAL A 187 -4.04 12.80 0.99
C VAL A 187 -5.47 12.26 1.05
N GLN A 188 -6.25 12.65 2.07
CA GLN A 188 -7.65 12.24 2.17
C GLN A 188 -8.47 12.73 0.96
N ASN A 189 -9.26 11.85 0.38
CA ASN A 189 -10.05 12.08 -0.83
C ASN A 189 -9.22 12.40 -2.09
N THR A 190 -7.94 12.04 -2.09
CA THR A 190 -7.07 12.15 -3.27
C THR A 190 -6.45 10.79 -3.62
N SER A 191 -5.96 10.69 -4.85
CA SER A 191 -5.19 9.52 -5.32
C SER A 191 -3.69 9.61 -4.99
N ASN A 192 -3.28 10.65 -4.24
CA ASN A 192 -1.87 10.95 -3.99
C ASN A 192 -1.28 10.12 -2.85
N VAL A 193 0.02 9.87 -2.97
CA VAL A 193 0.91 9.40 -1.92
C VAL A 193 1.90 10.50 -1.57
N ILE A 194 2.11 10.76 -0.30
CA ILE A 194 3.13 11.71 0.17
C ILE A 194 4.11 10.96 1.07
N ILE A 195 5.40 11.02 0.74
CA ILE A 195 6.48 10.43 1.53
C ILE A 195 7.40 11.57 2.00
N GLY A 196 7.74 11.59 3.29
CA GLY A 196 8.55 12.69 3.83
C GLY A 196 8.88 12.54 5.31
N GLY A 197 9.60 13.56 5.84
CA GLY A 197 10.05 13.55 7.22
C GLY A 197 11.26 12.64 7.44
N PHE A 198 12.20 12.66 6.52
CA PHE A 198 13.39 11.81 6.55
C PHE A 198 14.38 12.27 7.63
N GLU A 199 14.58 11.42 8.61
CA GLU A 199 15.51 11.62 9.73
C GLU A 199 16.49 10.45 9.81
N MET A 200 17.77 10.74 10.04
CA MET A 200 18.82 9.73 10.15
C MET A 200 19.51 9.80 11.51
N ASP A 201 19.48 8.69 12.24
CA ASP A 201 20.35 8.48 13.38
C ASP A 201 21.69 7.92 12.90
N GLN A 202 22.70 8.80 12.86
CA GLN A 202 24.04 8.49 12.36
C GLN A 202 24.78 7.45 13.22
N ALA A 203 24.43 7.31 14.49
CA ALA A 203 25.10 6.37 15.40
C ALA A 203 24.68 4.91 15.11
N THR A 204 23.46 4.70 14.64
CA THR A 204 22.89 3.36 14.41
C THR A 204 22.59 3.07 12.94
N ASN A 205 22.83 4.02 12.05
CA ASN A 205 22.38 3.97 10.63
C ASN A 205 20.87 3.74 10.49
N ARG A 206 20.09 4.23 11.45
CA ARG A 206 18.64 4.14 11.44
C ARG A 206 18.05 5.32 10.70
N LEU A 207 17.38 5.03 9.61
CA LEU A 207 16.54 5.95 8.85
C LEU A 207 15.09 5.85 9.35
N THR A 208 14.45 6.99 9.61
CA THR A 208 13.03 7.06 9.94
C THR A 208 12.34 8.07 9.04
N PHE A 209 11.18 7.73 8.51
CA PHE A 209 10.35 8.64 7.70
C PHE A 209 8.90 8.15 7.67
N CYS A 210 8.03 8.95 7.09
CA CYS A 210 6.60 8.70 7.02
C CYS A 210 6.09 8.61 5.58
N CYS A 211 4.99 7.86 5.42
CA CYS A 211 4.21 7.80 4.18
C CYS A 211 2.73 7.98 4.50
N ALA A 212 2.02 8.78 3.72
CA ALA A 212 0.58 8.93 3.83
C ALA A 212 -0.10 8.70 2.48
N LEU A 213 -1.26 8.05 2.51
CA LEU A 213 -2.15 7.86 1.35
C LEU A 213 -3.61 7.69 1.80
N ASP A 214 -4.54 7.79 0.88
CA ASP A 214 -5.95 7.46 1.13
C ASP A 214 -6.16 5.95 0.96
N ASN A 215 -6.60 5.27 2.02
CA ASN A 215 -6.78 3.81 2.03
C ASN A 215 -7.88 3.30 1.10
N LEU A 216 -8.87 4.14 0.76
CA LEU A 216 -9.96 3.79 -0.15
C LEU A 216 -9.66 4.12 -1.62
N LEU A 217 -8.78 5.10 -1.85
CA LEU A 217 -8.36 5.53 -3.19
C LEU A 217 -7.04 4.89 -3.58
N LYS A 218 -5.89 5.53 -3.35
CA LYS A 218 -4.60 4.94 -3.75
C LYS A 218 -4.34 3.59 -3.08
N GLY A 219 -4.82 3.39 -1.87
CA GLY A 219 -4.77 2.10 -1.18
C GLY A 219 -5.71 1.02 -1.72
N ALA A 220 -6.64 1.34 -2.64
CA ALA A 220 -7.62 0.41 -3.17
C ALA A 220 -8.11 0.79 -4.58
N ALA A 221 -9.14 1.64 -4.69
CA ALA A 221 -9.87 1.89 -5.93
C ALA A 221 -9.01 2.53 -7.03
N THR A 222 -8.20 3.54 -6.70
CA THR A 222 -7.29 4.18 -7.68
C THR A 222 -6.31 3.16 -8.24
N GLN A 223 -5.70 2.36 -7.39
CA GLN A 223 -4.74 1.34 -7.79
C GLN A 223 -5.39 0.26 -8.69
N ALA A 224 -6.64 -0.11 -8.39
CA ALA A 224 -7.39 -1.04 -9.24
C ALA A 224 -7.69 -0.44 -10.63
N VAL A 225 -8.01 0.86 -10.72
CA VAL A 225 -8.20 1.56 -11.99
C VAL A 225 -6.88 1.66 -12.75
N GLN A 226 -5.77 1.97 -12.08
CA GLN A 226 -4.43 1.97 -12.70
C GLN A 226 -4.08 0.58 -13.26
N ASN A 227 -4.30 -0.48 -12.49
CA ASN A 227 -4.11 -1.85 -12.96
C ASN A 227 -4.98 -2.19 -14.18
N LEU A 228 -6.22 -1.70 -14.20
CA LEU A 228 -7.11 -1.85 -15.36
C LEU A 228 -6.56 -1.11 -16.58
N ASN A 229 -6.13 0.15 -16.41
CA ASN A 229 -5.56 0.97 -17.46
C ASN A 229 -4.30 0.30 -18.04
N SER A 230 -3.38 -0.13 -17.19
CA SER A 230 -2.17 -0.88 -17.59
C SER A 230 -2.53 -2.13 -18.41
N ALA A 231 -3.54 -2.91 -17.95
CA ALA A 231 -3.96 -4.13 -18.63
C ALA A 231 -4.58 -3.88 -20.04
N PHE A 232 -5.07 -2.67 -20.30
CA PHE A 232 -5.52 -2.23 -21.62
C PHE A 232 -4.44 -1.51 -22.42
N GLY A 233 -3.24 -1.31 -21.87
CA GLY A 233 -2.16 -0.56 -22.50
C GLY A 233 -2.46 0.95 -22.60
N TRP A 234 -3.31 1.46 -21.72
CA TRP A 234 -3.60 2.90 -21.59
C TRP A 234 -2.61 3.57 -20.63
N ASP A 235 -2.63 4.91 -20.59
CA ASP A 235 -1.94 5.64 -19.51
C ASP A 235 -2.51 5.21 -18.14
N ASP A 236 -1.63 4.80 -17.23
CA ASP A 236 -2.03 4.27 -15.93
C ASP A 236 -2.94 5.22 -15.15
N ASN A 237 -2.78 6.53 -15.35
CA ASN A 237 -3.55 7.56 -14.67
C ASN A 237 -4.78 8.04 -15.47
N ALA A 238 -5.12 7.39 -16.58
CA ALA A 238 -6.29 7.77 -17.37
C ALA A 238 -7.57 7.76 -16.51
N GLY A 239 -8.28 8.89 -16.44
CA GLY A 239 -9.49 9.07 -15.64
C GLY A 239 -9.28 9.21 -14.13
N ILE A 240 -8.03 9.32 -13.65
CA ILE A 240 -7.68 9.55 -12.25
C ILE A 240 -7.31 11.03 -12.08
N PHE A 241 -7.92 11.72 -11.10
CA PHE A 241 -7.77 13.15 -10.84
C PHE A 241 -7.34 13.40 -9.39
#